data_df7bdcaad5aa6c899c1951e4a4357dd5
#
_entry.id   df7bdcaad5aa6c899c1951e4a4357dd5
#
_cell.length_a   1.000
_cell.length_b   1.000
_cell.length_c   1.000
_cell.angle_alpha   90.00
_cell.angle_beta   90.00
_cell.angle_gamma   90.00
#
_symmetry.space_group_name_H-M   'P 1'
#
loop_
_entity.id
_entity.type
_entity.pdbx_description
1 polymer ?
#
loop_
_entity_poly.entity_id
_entity_poly.type
_entity_poly.pdbx_seq_one_letter_code
_entity_poly.pdbx_strand_id
1 'polypeptide(L)'
;MLSYSTHITHPNLPWVTFVHGAGGSSTIWYKQLRAFRKSFNVLLVDLRGHGKSKAPFYEKLKNYNFSTIGDEVLEVLDHLKIQRTHWVGISLGTIIIREITERNPHRTLSMIMGGAVMKLNKRGQVLMRTGAALKSVLPYMVLYRFFAWIIMPRKTHHEARNLFILEARKLYQREFKRWFTLVAEVNPLLKYFRFNDSNVPTLYIMGSQDHMFLPSIRKIVAFHQSALLHVIENCGHVVNIEQPEVFNNAAIKFLKQHSNNA
;
A
#
# COMPACT_ATOMS: atom_id res chain seq x y z
N MET A 1 -16.38 -0.92 11.19
CA MET A 1 -16.02 -1.26 9.79
C MET A 1 -15.41 -0.06 9.11
N LEU A 2 -14.38 -0.25 8.27
CA LEU A 2 -13.75 0.80 7.47
C LEU A 2 -14.72 1.39 6.44
N SER A 3 -14.49 2.65 6.05
CA SER A 3 -15.18 3.26 4.91
C SER A 3 -14.63 2.69 3.61
N TYR A 4 -15.51 2.40 2.69
CA TYR A 4 -15.15 1.83 1.39
C TYR A 4 -16.05 2.35 0.27
N SER A 5 -15.65 2.10 -0.97
CA SER A 5 -16.50 2.26 -2.14
C SER A 5 -16.34 1.07 -3.09
N THR A 6 -17.44 0.63 -3.66
CA THR A 6 -17.47 -0.45 -4.64
C THR A 6 -17.84 0.08 -6.02
N HIS A 7 -17.23 -0.49 -7.04
CA HIS A 7 -17.55 -0.22 -8.43
C HIS A 7 -17.76 -1.56 -9.13
N ILE A 8 -19.01 -2.03 -9.10
CA ILE A 8 -19.41 -3.30 -9.68
C ILE A 8 -19.71 -3.07 -11.16
N THR A 9 -19.02 -3.80 -12.02
CA THR A 9 -19.25 -3.77 -13.47
C THR A 9 -20.12 -4.95 -13.91
N HIS A 10 -19.82 -6.15 -13.41
CA HIS A 10 -20.61 -7.35 -13.68
C HIS A 10 -20.45 -8.36 -12.53
N PRO A 11 -21.51 -9.05 -12.08
CA PRO A 11 -21.45 -9.97 -10.94
C PRO A 11 -20.36 -11.05 -11.04
N ASN A 12 -20.10 -11.56 -12.24
CA ASN A 12 -19.16 -12.66 -12.47
C ASN A 12 -17.69 -12.19 -12.66
N LEU A 13 -17.40 -10.89 -12.63
CA LEU A 13 -16.03 -10.42 -12.71
C LEU A 13 -15.32 -10.62 -11.38
N PRO A 14 -14.03 -11.01 -11.40
CA PRO A 14 -13.24 -11.11 -10.18
C PRO A 14 -13.09 -9.74 -9.51
N TRP A 15 -12.91 -9.77 -8.18
CA TRP A 15 -12.70 -8.57 -7.39
C TRP A 15 -11.24 -8.16 -7.35
N VAL A 16 -11.03 -6.85 -7.38
CA VAL A 16 -9.72 -6.22 -7.07
C VAL A 16 -9.92 -5.23 -5.93
N THR A 17 -9.22 -5.46 -4.82
CA THR A 17 -9.23 -4.61 -3.64
C THR A 17 -7.98 -3.74 -3.59
N PHE A 18 -8.17 -2.44 -3.48
CA PHE A 18 -7.11 -1.44 -3.46
C PHE A 18 -6.83 -0.95 -2.04
N VAL A 19 -5.56 -0.98 -1.64
CA VAL A 19 -5.08 -0.57 -0.31
C VAL A 19 -4.04 0.54 -0.45
N HIS A 20 -4.39 1.75 0.00
CA HIS A 20 -3.52 2.93 -0.13
C HIS A 20 -2.33 2.91 0.84
N GLY A 21 -1.37 3.82 0.61
CA GLY A 21 -0.20 4.04 1.46
C GLY A 21 -0.45 4.97 2.65
N ALA A 22 0.60 5.18 3.45
CA ALA A 22 0.55 6.06 4.61
C ALA A 22 0.14 7.48 4.24
N GLY A 23 -0.81 8.05 4.98
CA GLY A 23 -1.32 9.40 4.74
C GLY A 23 -2.21 9.54 3.51
N GLY A 24 -2.41 8.47 2.73
CA GLY A 24 -3.29 8.45 1.56
C GLY A 24 -4.76 8.22 1.89
N SER A 25 -5.54 8.00 0.86
CA SER A 25 -6.93 7.53 0.94
C SER A 25 -7.29 6.82 -0.38
N SER A 26 -8.50 6.30 -0.48
CA SER A 26 -9.02 5.70 -1.71
C SER A 26 -8.92 6.63 -2.93
N THR A 27 -8.85 7.94 -2.72
CA THR A 27 -8.76 8.94 -3.80
C THR A 27 -7.47 8.84 -4.62
N ILE A 28 -6.38 8.25 -4.10
CA ILE A 28 -5.12 8.10 -4.86
C ILE A 28 -5.26 7.15 -6.06
N TRP A 29 -6.36 6.41 -6.15
CA TRP A 29 -6.62 5.41 -7.18
C TRP A 29 -7.42 5.95 -8.39
N TYR A 30 -7.68 7.26 -8.44
CA TYR A 30 -8.51 7.87 -9.49
C TYR A 30 -7.99 7.60 -10.93
N LYS A 31 -6.65 7.53 -11.11
CA LYS A 31 -6.02 7.21 -12.40
C LYS A 31 -6.13 5.71 -12.77
N GLN A 32 -6.44 4.84 -11.81
CA GLN A 32 -6.56 3.39 -11.99
C GLN A 32 -8.00 2.95 -12.28
N LEU A 33 -8.95 3.59 -11.62
CA LEU A 33 -10.33 3.13 -11.54
C LEU A 33 -10.96 2.85 -12.92
N ARG A 34 -10.85 3.79 -13.88
CA ARG A 34 -11.42 3.63 -15.21
C ARG A 34 -10.86 2.43 -15.97
N ALA A 35 -9.58 2.16 -15.85
CA ALA A 35 -8.92 1.06 -16.54
C ALA A 35 -9.29 -0.31 -15.93
N PHE A 36 -9.26 -0.40 -14.61
CA PHE A 36 -9.53 -1.65 -13.91
C PHE A 36 -10.99 -2.09 -14.01
N ARG A 37 -11.94 -1.16 -13.97
CA ARG A 37 -13.38 -1.45 -14.13
C ARG A 37 -13.75 -2.13 -15.45
N LYS A 38 -12.91 -2.08 -16.47
CA LYS A 38 -13.15 -2.79 -17.72
C LYS A 38 -13.07 -4.30 -17.61
N SER A 39 -12.45 -4.81 -16.52
CA SER A 39 -12.16 -6.25 -16.37
C SER A 39 -12.38 -6.79 -14.98
N PHE A 40 -12.66 -5.95 -14.00
CA PHE A 40 -12.78 -6.32 -12.59
C PHE A 40 -13.90 -5.55 -11.90
N ASN A 41 -14.45 -6.14 -10.87
CA ASN A 41 -15.17 -5.40 -9.84
C ASN A 41 -14.12 -4.77 -8.90
N VAL A 42 -14.30 -3.51 -8.53
CA VAL A 42 -13.29 -2.76 -7.79
C VAL A 42 -13.82 -2.41 -6.40
N LEU A 43 -13.04 -2.73 -5.38
CA LEU A 43 -13.21 -2.30 -4.00
C LEU A 43 -12.06 -1.34 -3.63
N LEU A 44 -12.40 -0.13 -3.21
CA LEU A 44 -11.47 0.84 -2.65
C LEU A 44 -11.74 0.98 -1.16
N VAL A 45 -10.74 0.80 -0.30
CA VAL A 45 -10.87 0.96 1.15
C VAL A 45 -10.11 2.17 1.65
N ASP A 46 -10.66 2.88 2.62
CA ASP A 46 -9.94 3.87 3.40
C ASP A 46 -9.49 3.22 4.70
N LEU A 47 -8.19 3.13 4.92
CA LEU A 47 -7.62 2.53 6.12
C LEU A 47 -8.00 3.35 7.37
N ARG A 48 -7.94 2.73 8.53
CA ARG A 48 -8.19 3.35 9.85
C ARG A 48 -7.52 4.71 9.96
N GLY A 49 -8.28 5.73 10.32
CA GLY A 49 -7.83 7.11 10.48
C GLY A 49 -7.62 7.89 9.19
N HIS A 50 -7.76 7.26 8.02
CA HIS A 50 -7.58 7.89 6.70
C HIS A 50 -8.92 8.13 5.99
N GLY A 51 -8.91 9.01 4.99
CA GLY A 51 -10.05 9.28 4.14
C GLY A 51 -11.34 9.52 4.92
N LYS A 52 -12.36 8.70 4.67
CA LYS A 52 -13.65 8.71 5.37
C LYS A 52 -13.68 7.82 6.62
N SER A 53 -12.64 6.99 6.86
CA SER A 53 -12.50 6.14 8.05
C SER A 53 -11.98 6.89 9.28
N LYS A 54 -12.49 8.11 9.53
CA LYS A 54 -12.04 9.03 10.59
C LYS A 54 -12.92 9.02 11.84
N ALA A 55 -13.82 8.06 11.97
CA ALA A 55 -14.80 8.09 13.04
C ALA A 55 -14.18 8.00 14.45
N PRO A 56 -14.83 8.64 15.46
CA PRO A 56 -14.44 8.53 16.87
C PRO A 56 -14.37 7.08 17.38
N PHE A 57 -15.04 6.16 16.69
CA PHE A 57 -15.03 4.73 16.97
C PHE A 57 -13.61 4.14 17.04
N TYR A 58 -12.71 4.57 16.14
CA TYR A 58 -11.31 4.11 16.15
C TYR A 58 -10.48 4.71 17.29
N GLU A 59 -10.97 5.74 17.95
CA GLU A 59 -10.28 6.37 19.09
C GLU A 59 -10.16 5.43 20.29
N LYS A 60 -11.12 4.56 20.50
CA LYS A 60 -11.20 3.64 21.64
C LYS A 60 -10.42 2.33 21.43
N LEU A 61 -10.03 2.00 20.20
CA LEU A 61 -9.31 0.77 19.90
C LEU A 61 -7.86 0.87 20.38
N LYS A 62 -7.53 0.09 21.43
CA LYS A 62 -6.20 0.06 22.05
C LYS A 62 -5.12 -0.57 21.16
N ASN A 63 -5.51 -1.52 20.28
CA ASN A 63 -4.57 -2.28 19.46
C ASN A 63 -4.35 -1.61 18.09
N TYR A 64 -3.13 -1.16 17.86
CA TYR A 64 -2.70 -0.55 16.62
C TYR A 64 -1.51 -1.33 16.07
N ASN A 65 -1.79 -2.38 15.30
CA ASN A 65 -0.79 -3.23 14.66
C ASN A 65 -1.27 -3.63 13.25
N PHE A 66 -0.36 -4.16 12.43
CA PHE A 66 -0.67 -4.53 11.05
C PHE A 66 -1.72 -5.63 10.95
N SER A 67 -1.70 -6.57 11.89
CA SER A 67 -2.67 -7.67 11.95
C SER A 67 -4.09 -7.16 12.14
N THR A 68 -4.32 -6.32 13.16
CA THR A 68 -5.65 -5.72 13.41
C THR A 68 -6.14 -4.86 12.24
N ILE A 69 -5.23 -4.11 11.61
CA ILE A 69 -5.60 -3.30 10.42
C ILE A 69 -5.95 -4.21 9.24
N GLY A 70 -5.25 -5.32 9.06
CA GLY A 70 -5.58 -6.35 8.08
C GLY A 70 -6.96 -6.96 8.33
N ASP A 71 -7.28 -7.28 9.59
CA ASP A 71 -8.59 -7.82 9.97
C ASP A 71 -9.74 -6.85 9.66
N GLU A 72 -9.53 -5.55 9.84
CA GLU A 72 -10.52 -4.53 9.46
C GLU A 72 -10.76 -4.46 7.95
N VAL A 73 -9.74 -4.71 7.15
CA VAL A 73 -9.92 -4.81 5.68
C VAL A 73 -10.67 -6.08 5.33
N LEU A 74 -10.38 -7.20 5.99
CA LEU A 74 -11.10 -8.47 5.80
C LEU A 74 -12.56 -8.36 6.24
N GLU A 75 -12.86 -7.61 7.32
CA GLU A 75 -14.24 -7.32 7.75
C GLU A 75 -15.07 -6.67 6.61
N VAL A 76 -14.45 -5.77 5.82
CA VAL A 76 -15.14 -5.18 4.65
C VAL A 76 -15.40 -6.23 3.57
N LEU A 77 -14.45 -7.12 3.29
CA LEU A 77 -14.65 -8.21 2.32
C LEU A 77 -15.78 -9.14 2.77
N ASP A 78 -15.81 -9.50 4.06
CA ASP A 78 -16.82 -10.40 4.63
C ASP A 78 -18.22 -9.78 4.57
N HIS A 79 -18.33 -8.48 4.89
CA HIS A 79 -19.56 -7.71 4.77
C HIS A 79 -20.10 -7.72 3.32
N LEU A 80 -19.20 -7.60 2.35
CA LEU A 80 -19.54 -7.62 0.92
C LEU A 80 -19.64 -9.05 0.34
N LYS A 81 -19.43 -10.08 1.16
CA LYS A 81 -19.41 -11.49 0.76
C LYS A 81 -18.36 -11.81 -0.32
N ILE A 82 -17.27 -11.06 -0.33
CA ILE A 82 -16.14 -11.28 -1.24
C ILE A 82 -15.24 -12.34 -0.63
N GLN A 83 -15.30 -13.57 -1.16
CA GLN A 83 -14.53 -14.70 -0.64
C GLN A 83 -13.04 -14.57 -0.95
N ARG A 84 -12.70 -14.17 -2.18
CA ARG A 84 -11.33 -14.02 -2.68
C ARG A 84 -11.21 -12.74 -3.52
N THR A 85 -10.04 -12.13 -3.49
CA THR A 85 -9.79 -10.92 -4.27
C THR A 85 -8.34 -10.87 -4.76
N HIS A 86 -8.11 -10.17 -5.86
CA HIS A 86 -6.79 -9.67 -6.18
C HIS A 86 -6.50 -8.44 -5.32
N TRP A 87 -5.30 -8.27 -4.87
CA TRP A 87 -4.88 -7.12 -4.08
C TRP A 87 -4.03 -6.16 -4.90
N VAL A 88 -4.28 -4.88 -4.75
CA VAL A 88 -3.43 -3.82 -5.32
C VAL A 88 -3.05 -2.85 -4.21
N GLY A 89 -1.77 -2.79 -3.87
CA GLY A 89 -1.28 -1.91 -2.82
C GLY A 89 -0.19 -0.96 -3.29
N ILE A 90 -0.09 0.17 -2.59
CA ILE A 90 1.01 1.11 -2.76
C ILE A 90 1.71 1.39 -1.42
N SER A 91 3.05 1.37 -1.40
CA SER A 91 3.84 1.74 -0.22
C SER A 91 3.41 0.95 1.04
N LEU A 92 2.96 1.62 2.12
CA LEU A 92 2.45 0.99 3.34
C LEU A 92 1.33 -0.03 3.07
N GLY A 93 0.47 0.20 2.08
CA GLY A 93 -0.58 -0.73 1.69
C GLY A 93 -0.05 -2.11 1.31
N THR A 94 1.18 -2.17 0.79
CA THR A 94 1.82 -3.45 0.44
C THR A 94 2.16 -4.29 1.67
N ILE A 95 2.49 -3.66 2.79
CA ILE A 95 2.75 -4.34 4.07
C ILE A 95 1.46 -4.97 4.61
N ILE A 96 0.35 -4.21 4.54
CA ILE A 96 -0.96 -4.68 5.01
C ILE A 96 -1.44 -5.86 4.16
N ILE A 97 -1.34 -5.76 2.84
CA ILE A 97 -1.70 -6.84 1.93
C ILE A 97 -0.88 -8.09 2.20
N ARG A 98 0.44 -7.93 2.40
CA ARG A 98 1.33 -9.06 2.68
C ARG A 98 0.99 -9.72 4.02
N GLU A 99 0.65 -8.93 5.05
CA GLU A 99 0.19 -9.43 6.35
C GLU A 99 -1.14 -10.19 6.24
N ILE A 100 -2.11 -9.66 5.51
CA ILE A 100 -3.37 -10.34 5.23
C ILE A 100 -3.12 -11.69 4.54
N THR A 101 -2.31 -11.68 3.48
CA THR A 101 -2.01 -12.87 2.68
C THR A 101 -1.28 -13.93 3.47
N GLU A 102 -0.37 -13.53 4.36
CA GLU A 102 0.36 -14.46 5.22
C GLU A 102 -0.55 -15.24 6.16
N ARG A 103 -1.51 -14.54 6.76
CA ARG A 103 -2.45 -15.15 7.72
C ARG A 103 -3.66 -15.81 7.05
N ASN A 104 -4.05 -15.32 5.86
CA ASN A 104 -5.25 -15.74 5.16
C ASN A 104 -4.98 -15.93 3.65
N PRO A 105 -4.07 -16.85 3.26
CA PRO A 105 -3.68 -17.02 1.85
C PRO A 105 -4.87 -17.41 0.95
N HIS A 106 -5.84 -18.12 1.49
CA HIS A 106 -7.07 -18.50 0.79
C HIS A 106 -7.95 -17.32 0.36
N ARG A 107 -7.78 -16.14 0.96
CA ARG A 107 -8.49 -14.90 0.59
C ARG A 107 -7.83 -14.14 -0.56
N THR A 108 -6.66 -14.59 -1.02
CA THR A 108 -5.82 -13.91 -2.01
C THR A 108 -5.75 -14.69 -3.32
N LEU A 109 -6.08 -14.04 -4.42
CA LEU A 109 -5.87 -14.58 -5.78
C LEU A 109 -4.46 -14.25 -6.29
N SER A 110 -4.07 -13.00 -6.22
CA SER A 110 -2.74 -12.50 -6.54
C SER A 110 -2.53 -11.10 -5.97
N MET A 111 -1.28 -10.61 -5.98
CA MET A 111 -0.90 -9.32 -5.41
C MET A 111 -0.15 -8.42 -6.40
N ILE A 112 -0.56 -7.15 -6.50
CA ILE A 112 0.22 -6.07 -7.12
C ILE A 112 0.80 -5.19 -6.01
N MET A 113 2.11 -5.12 -5.93
CA MET A 113 2.87 -4.47 -4.88
C MET A 113 3.62 -3.25 -5.43
N GLY A 114 2.93 -2.11 -5.54
CA GLY A 114 3.48 -0.87 -6.09
C GLY A 114 4.32 -0.10 -5.08
N GLY A 115 5.51 0.37 -5.47
CA GLY A 115 6.40 1.08 -4.54
C GLY A 115 6.57 0.35 -3.21
N ALA A 116 6.80 -0.96 -3.27
CA ALA A 116 6.71 -1.85 -2.13
C ALA A 116 7.79 -1.59 -1.08
N VAL A 117 7.41 -1.63 0.20
CA VAL A 117 8.31 -1.43 1.34
C VAL A 117 8.61 -2.77 1.98
N MET A 118 9.81 -3.33 1.73
CA MET A 118 10.23 -4.62 2.27
C MET A 118 11.49 -4.54 3.14
N LYS A 119 12.17 -3.38 3.15
CA LYS A 119 13.31 -3.12 4.02
C LYS A 119 13.50 -1.62 4.21
N LEU A 120 13.64 -1.20 5.43
CA LEU A 120 14.22 0.10 5.76
C LEU A 120 15.74 -0.07 5.83
N ASN A 121 16.48 0.59 4.93
CA ASN A 121 17.94 0.61 4.98
C ASN A 121 18.43 1.36 6.25
N LYS A 122 19.73 1.29 6.57
CA LYS A 122 20.28 1.92 7.79
C LYS A 122 19.95 3.42 7.86
N ARG A 123 20.01 4.15 6.73
CA ARG A 123 19.66 5.58 6.66
C ARG A 123 18.16 5.80 6.95
N GLY A 124 17.29 4.99 6.35
CA GLY A 124 15.85 5.02 6.62
C GLY A 124 15.52 4.70 8.08
N GLN A 125 16.21 3.73 8.71
CA GLN A 125 16.02 3.42 10.13
C GLN A 125 16.44 4.58 11.04
N VAL A 126 17.59 5.20 10.78
CA VAL A 126 18.05 6.39 11.52
C VAL A 126 17.02 7.51 11.36
N LEU A 127 16.59 7.77 10.12
CA LEU A 127 15.59 8.79 9.82
C LEU A 127 14.28 8.54 10.57
N MET A 128 13.77 7.30 10.58
CA MET A 128 12.57 6.93 11.30
C MET A 128 12.73 7.10 12.82
N ARG A 129 13.89 6.71 13.39
CA ARG A 129 14.18 6.90 14.81
C ARG A 129 14.26 8.38 15.19
N THR A 130 14.95 9.20 14.38
CA THR A 130 15.03 10.65 14.59
C THR A 130 13.64 11.28 14.51
N GLY A 131 12.84 10.93 13.51
CA GLY A 131 11.46 11.38 13.40
C GLY A 131 10.61 10.94 14.59
N ALA A 132 10.81 9.70 15.11
CA ALA A 132 10.11 9.22 16.29
C ALA A 132 10.47 10.01 17.55
N ALA A 133 11.71 10.42 17.72
CA ALA A 133 12.14 11.29 18.82
C ALA A 133 11.53 12.72 18.69
N LEU A 134 11.46 13.23 17.47
CA LEU A 134 10.98 14.58 17.19
C LEU A 134 9.45 14.70 17.04
N LYS A 135 8.71 13.58 16.93
CA LYS A 135 7.24 13.59 16.70
C LYS A 135 6.41 14.28 17.79
N SER A 136 6.99 14.44 18.98
CA SER A 136 6.32 15.11 20.11
C SER A 136 6.55 16.62 20.11
N VAL A 137 7.63 17.07 19.50
CA VAL A 137 8.07 18.48 19.49
C VAL A 137 7.70 19.17 18.18
N LEU A 138 7.87 18.49 17.06
CA LEU A 138 7.58 19.06 15.73
C LEU A 138 6.13 18.83 15.30
N PRO A 139 5.50 19.83 14.63
CA PRO A 139 4.23 19.60 13.96
C PRO A 139 4.33 18.45 12.95
N TYR A 140 3.35 17.54 12.97
CA TYR A 140 3.38 16.33 12.14
C TYR A 140 3.55 16.62 10.64
N MET A 141 2.99 17.75 10.15
CA MET A 141 3.12 18.12 8.74
C MET A 141 4.54 18.54 8.34
N VAL A 142 5.36 19.02 9.28
CA VAL A 142 6.78 19.29 9.04
C VAL A 142 7.52 17.98 8.81
N LEU A 143 7.31 17.01 9.70
CA LEU A 143 7.90 15.68 9.56
C LEU A 143 7.43 15.00 8.26
N TYR A 144 6.12 15.08 7.96
CA TYR A 144 5.56 14.44 6.78
C TYR A 144 6.12 15.01 5.48
N ARG A 145 6.23 16.34 5.35
CA ARG A 145 6.85 17.02 4.21
C ARG A 145 8.31 16.61 4.06
N PHE A 146 9.03 16.53 5.15
CA PHE A 146 10.43 16.12 5.17
C PHE A 146 10.59 14.68 4.66
N PHE A 147 9.77 13.72 5.15
CA PHE A 147 9.77 12.35 4.66
C PHE A 147 9.35 12.26 3.18
N ALA A 148 8.32 13.00 2.78
CA ALA A 148 7.88 13.06 1.39
C ALA A 148 9.02 13.51 0.45
N TRP A 149 9.81 14.49 0.90
CA TRP A 149 10.94 14.99 0.13
C TRP A 149 12.09 13.99 0.04
N ILE A 150 12.37 13.24 1.11
CA ILE A 150 13.40 12.18 1.09
C ILE A 150 13.01 11.02 0.19
N ILE A 151 11.75 10.59 0.22
CA ILE A 151 11.25 9.47 -0.59
C ILE A 151 11.13 9.89 -2.06
N MET A 152 10.74 11.12 -2.32
CA MET A 152 10.45 11.68 -3.64
C MET A 152 11.26 12.97 -3.89
N PRO A 153 12.61 12.91 -4.01
CA PRO A 153 13.47 14.11 -4.03
C PRO A 153 13.46 14.85 -5.36
N ARG A 154 13.16 14.19 -6.48
CA ARG A 154 13.30 14.77 -7.81
C ARG A 154 12.18 15.74 -8.16
N LYS A 155 12.44 16.67 -9.08
CA LYS A 155 11.45 17.61 -9.62
C LYS A 155 10.32 16.87 -10.34
N THR A 156 10.63 15.80 -11.04
CA THR A 156 9.66 14.93 -11.74
C THR A 156 8.64 14.27 -10.82
N HIS A 157 8.95 14.09 -9.53
CA HIS A 157 8.04 13.51 -8.53
C HIS A 157 7.08 14.54 -7.90
N HIS A 158 7.01 15.76 -8.45
CA HIS A 158 6.27 16.88 -7.85
C HIS A 158 4.77 16.58 -7.68
N GLU A 159 4.12 16.02 -8.71
CA GLU A 159 2.68 15.69 -8.64
C GLU A 159 2.40 14.68 -7.53
N ALA A 160 3.13 13.55 -7.52
CA ALA A 160 2.97 12.50 -6.53
C ALA A 160 3.25 13.02 -5.11
N ARG A 161 4.33 13.79 -4.93
CA ARG A 161 4.69 14.39 -3.64
C ARG A 161 3.62 15.38 -3.14
N ASN A 162 3.08 16.23 -4.01
CA ASN A 162 2.04 17.18 -3.64
C ASN A 162 0.73 16.47 -3.25
N LEU A 163 0.31 15.48 -4.03
CA LEU A 163 -0.88 14.69 -3.70
C LEU A 163 -0.71 13.98 -2.36
N PHE A 164 0.46 13.41 -2.12
CA PHE A 164 0.81 12.74 -0.87
C PHE A 164 0.71 13.71 0.32
N ILE A 165 1.26 14.93 0.20
CA ILE A 165 1.19 15.97 1.23
C ILE A 165 -0.25 16.48 1.44
N LEU A 166 -1.02 16.65 0.36
CA LEU A 166 -2.42 17.10 0.43
C LEU A 166 -3.30 16.09 1.16
N GLU A 167 -3.16 14.80 0.86
CA GLU A 167 -3.91 13.74 1.54
C GLU A 167 -3.52 13.65 3.02
N ALA A 168 -2.23 13.77 3.34
CA ALA A 168 -1.76 13.72 4.73
C ALA A 168 -2.26 14.90 5.59
N ARG A 169 -2.54 16.06 5.00
CA ARG A 169 -3.15 17.18 5.73
C ARG A 169 -4.55 16.85 6.27
N LYS A 170 -5.21 15.87 5.66
CA LYS A 170 -6.55 15.43 6.10
C LYS A 170 -6.49 14.49 7.31
N LEU A 171 -5.29 14.00 7.69
CA LEU A 171 -5.10 13.16 8.87
C LEU A 171 -5.12 14.00 10.14
N TYR A 172 -5.67 13.44 11.21
CA TYR A 172 -5.47 14.02 12.54
C TYR A 172 -4.04 13.72 13.03
N GLN A 173 -3.44 14.68 13.73
CA GLN A 173 -2.08 14.53 14.28
C GLN A 173 -1.91 13.25 15.12
N ARG A 174 -2.95 12.88 15.88
CA ARG A 174 -2.97 11.66 16.70
C ARG A 174 -2.83 10.39 15.84
N GLU A 175 -3.58 10.33 14.74
CA GLU A 175 -3.50 9.18 13.83
C GLU A 175 -2.13 9.11 13.14
N PHE A 176 -1.60 10.24 12.69
CA PHE A 176 -0.24 10.29 12.18
C PHE A 176 0.77 9.72 13.17
N LYS A 177 0.72 10.11 14.45
CA LYS A 177 1.63 9.61 15.49
C LYS A 177 1.51 8.10 15.69
N ARG A 178 0.30 7.54 15.64
CA ARG A 178 0.04 6.10 15.75
C ARG A 178 0.64 5.33 14.58
N TRP A 179 0.32 5.74 13.35
CA TRP A 179 0.88 5.15 12.15
C TRP A 179 2.39 5.25 12.07
N PHE A 180 2.92 6.39 12.51
CA PHE A 180 4.37 6.60 12.55
C PHE A 180 5.06 5.65 13.52
N THR A 181 4.50 5.42 14.69
CA THR A 181 5.00 4.43 15.67
C THR A 181 4.96 3.02 15.09
N LEU A 182 3.84 2.64 14.48
CA LEU A 182 3.67 1.34 13.84
C LEU A 182 4.73 1.09 12.75
N VAL A 183 4.95 2.08 11.87
CA VAL A 183 5.96 1.98 10.82
C VAL A 183 7.40 1.95 11.38
N ALA A 184 7.67 2.65 12.48
CA ALA A 184 8.99 2.61 13.12
C ALA A 184 9.35 1.22 13.65
N GLU A 185 8.35 0.43 14.04
CA GLU A 185 8.50 -0.91 14.61
C GLU A 185 8.34 -2.04 13.57
N VAL A 186 8.16 -1.72 12.30
CA VAL A 186 7.84 -2.69 11.22
C VAL A 186 8.97 -3.65 10.85
N ASN A 187 10.21 -3.36 11.24
CA ASN A 187 11.39 -4.12 10.78
C ASN A 187 11.35 -5.64 11.01
N PRO A 188 10.89 -6.17 12.18
CA PRO A 188 10.78 -7.61 12.38
C PRO A 188 9.83 -8.25 11.34
N LEU A 189 8.67 -7.65 11.10
CA LEU A 189 7.69 -8.10 10.12
C LEU A 189 8.27 -8.07 8.70
N LEU A 190 8.93 -6.98 8.31
CA LEU A 190 9.59 -6.89 7.01
C LEU A 190 10.75 -7.90 6.87
N LYS A 191 11.45 -8.23 7.98
CA LYS A 191 12.46 -9.29 7.98
C LYS A 191 11.81 -10.64 7.68
N TYR A 192 10.72 -10.96 8.35
CA TYR A 192 9.95 -12.18 8.11
C TYR A 192 9.53 -12.28 6.63
N PHE A 193 8.90 -11.26 6.06
CA PHE A 193 8.44 -11.25 4.67
C PHE A 193 9.57 -11.41 3.64
N ARG A 194 10.78 -10.97 3.94
CA ARG A 194 11.92 -11.13 3.03
C ARG A 194 12.42 -12.56 2.94
N PHE A 195 12.29 -13.33 4.01
CA PHE A 195 12.79 -14.71 4.07
C PHE A 195 11.73 -15.76 3.79
N ASN A 196 10.46 -15.38 3.77
CA ASN A 196 9.34 -16.28 3.51
C ASN A 196 8.60 -15.86 2.24
N ASP A 197 8.59 -16.74 1.24
CA ASP A 197 7.74 -16.56 0.06
C ASP A 197 6.28 -16.78 0.47
N SER A 198 5.36 -15.99 -0.05
CA SER A 198 3.93 -16.17 0.20
C SER A 198 3.32 -17.34 -0.56
N ASN A 199 4.04 -17.85 -1.55
CA ASN A 199 3.52 -18.81 -2.53
C ASN A 199 2.26 -18.33 -3.29
N VAL A 200 1.97 -17.03 -3.22
CA VAL A 200 0.88 -16.37 -3.94
C VAL A 200 1.46 -15.54 -5.09
N PRO A 201 0.92 -15.64 -6.30
CA PRO A 201 1.41 -14.88 -7.45
C PRO A 201 1.50 -13.39 -7.12
N THR A 202 2.71 -12.83 -7.20
CA THR A 202 3.01 -11.46 -6.77
C THR A 202 3.76 -10.70 -7.86
N LEU A 203 3.26 -9.53 -8.26
CA LEU A 203 3.98 -8.60 -9.13
C LEU A 203 4.38 -7.35 -8.34
N TYR A 204 5.69 -7.18 -8.15
CA TYR A 204 6.25 -5.91 -7.67
C TYR A 204 6.36 -4.94 -8.84
N ILE A 205 5.75 -3.75 -8.72
CA ILE A 205 5.87 -2.65 -9.70
C ILE A 205 6.60 -1.51 -9.01
N MET A 206 7.85 -1.26 -9.43
CA MET A 206 8.75 -0.31 -8.80
C MET A 206 9.23 0.75 -9.79
N GLY A 207 9.40 1.97 -9.32
CA GLY A 207 10.06 3.00 -10.13
C GLY A 207 11.59 2.83 -10.12
N SER A 208 12.26 3.05 -11.26
CA SER A 208 13.73 2.99 -11.36
C SER A 208 14.42 4.04 -10.48
N GLN A 209 13.71 5.10 -10.11
CA GLN A 209 14.19 6.18 -9.26
C GLN A 209 13.81 6.01 -7.77
N ASP A 210 13.17 4.92 -7.41
CA ASP A 210 12.91 4.57 -5.99
C ASP A 210 14.18 4.01 -5.33
N HIS A 211 15.10 4.93 -5.02
CA HIS A 211 16.42 4.61 -4.45
C HIS A 211 16.38 3.98 -3.07
N MET A 212 15.24 4.11 -2.34
CA MET A 212 15.11 3.57 -0.98
C MET A 212 14.70 2.11 -0.97
N PHE A 213 13.77 1.72 -1.83
CA PHE A 213 13.09 0.43 -1.71
C PHE A 213 13.40 -0.54 -2.86
N LEU A 214 13.60 -0.06 -4.10
CA LEU A 214 13.91 -0.91 -5.26
C LEU A 214 15.09 -1.89 -5.03
N PRO A 215 16.23 -1.47 -4.41
CA PRO A 215 17.34 -2.41 -4.22
C PRO A 215 17.00 -3.62 -3.35
N SER A 216 16.07 -3.47 -2.39
CA SER A 216 15.63 -4.58 -1.55
C SER A 216 14.66 -5.51 -2.30
N ILE A 217 13.80 -4.96 -3.15
CA ILE A 217 12.85 -5.74 -3.95
C ILE A 217 13.59 -6.60 -4.98
N ARG A 218 14.60 -6.06 -5.66
CA ARG A 218 15.44 -6.85 -6.57
C ARG A 218 16.03 -8.11 -5.91
N LYS A 219 16.46 -7.99 -4.64
CA LYS A 219 16.96 -9.12 -3.87
C LYS A 219 15.87 -10.14 -3.53
N ILE A 220 14.68 -9.66 -3.15
CA ILE A 220 13.56 -10.54 -2.79
C ILE A 220 13.11 -11.37 -3.98
N VAL A 221 12.89 -10.72 -5.13
CA VAL A 221 12.44 -11.42 -6.34
C VAL A 221 13.45 -12.47 -6.84
N ALA A 222 14.74 -12.30 -6.51
CA ALA A 222 15.74 -13.32 -6.81
C ALA A 222 15.58 -14.62 -5.99
N PHE A 223 14.86 -14.58 -4.84
CA PHE A 223 14.67 -15.75 -3.95
C PHE A 223 13.23 -16.24 -3.91
N HIS A 224 12.23 -15.37 -4.15
CA HIS A 224 10.82 -15.73 -4.10
C HIS A 224 10.36 -16.23 -5.48
N GLN A 225 9.97 -17.49 -5.56
CA GLN A 225 9.53 -18.10 -6.81
C GLN A 225 8.17 -17.58 -7.28
N SER A 226 7.31 -17.16 -6.35
CA SER A 226 5.99 -16.59 -6.65
C SER A 226 6.03 -15.12 -7.08
N ALA A 227 7.22 -14.50 -7.11
CA ALA A 227 7.36 -13.05 -7.26
C ALA A 227 8.02 -12.66 -8.60
N LEU A 228 7.41 -11.68 -9.28
CA LEU A 228 7.96 -11.00 -10.45
C LEU A 228 8.23 -9.53 -10.15
N LEU A 229 9.16 -8.93 -10.90
CA LEU A 229 9.48 -7.51 -10.80
C LEU A 229 9.31 -6.81 -12.15
N HIS A 230 8.52 -5.74 -12.16
CA HIS A 230 8.42 -4.78 -13.26
C HIS A 230 8.97 -3.44 -12.80
N VAL A 231 10.02 -2.96 -13.45
CA VAL A 231 10.63 -1.66 -13.15
C VAL A 231 10.16 -0.65 -14.19
N ILE A 232 9.55 0.44 -13.73
CA ILE A 232 9.12 1.55 -14.58
C ILE A 232 10.23 2.59 -14.64
N GLU A 233 10.74 2.84 -15.84
CA GLU A 233 11.81 3.82 -16.03
C GLU A 233 11.34 5.25 -15.79
N ASN A 234 12.26 6.10 -15.32
CA ASN A 234 12.01 7.51 -15.01
C ASN A 234 10.85 7.75 -14.03
N CYS A 235 10.60 6.80 -13.14
CA CYS A 235 9.51 6.81 -12.18
C CYS A 235 10.05 6.69 -10.75
N GLY A 236 9.45 7.41 -9.81
CA GLY A 236 9.78 7.38 -8.39
C GLY A 236 8.99 6.33 -7.61
N HIS A 237 8.70 6.68 -6.35
CA HIS A 237 8.07 5.75 -5.39
C HIS A 237 6.58 5.51 -5.65
N VAL A 238 5.83 6.56 -6.03
CA VAL A 238 4.36 6.48 -6.16
C VAL A 238 3.98 6.17 -7.62
N VAL A 239 4.35 4.96 -8.04
CA VAL A 239 4.30 4.49 -9.44
C VAL A 239 2.93 4.61 -10.10
N ASN A 240 1.84 4.43 -9.33
CA ASN A 240 0.47 4.54 -9.82
C ASN A 240 0.04 5.98 -10.16
N ILE A 241 0.70 6.98 -9.61
CA ILE A 241 0.43 8.41 -9.88
C ILE A 241 1.38 8.92 -10.95
N GLU A 242 2.67 8.59 -10.84
CA GLU A 242 3.72 9.12 -11.71
C GLU A 242 3.66 8.54 -13.13
N GLN A 243 3.35 7.24 -13.26
CA GLN A 243 3.26 6.53 -14.55
C GLN A 243 2.01 5.64 -14.59
N PRO A 244 0.80 6.23 -14.55
CA PRO A 244 -0.44 5.48 -14.35
C PRO A 244 -0.75 4.49 -15.46
N GLU A 245 -0.47 4.82 -16.72
CA GLU A 245 -0.75 3.93 -17.85
C GLU A 245 0.13 2.70 -17.85
N VAL A 246 1.43 2.87 -17.59
CA VAL A 246 2.39 1.75 -17.51
C VAL A 246 2.03 0.85 -16.33
N PHE A 247 1.73 1.46 -15.17
CA PHE A 247 1.26 0.74 -13.98
C PHE A 247 -0.01 -0.07 -14.27
N ASN A 248 -1.04 0.57 -14.85
CA ASN A 248 -2.33 -0.06 -15.14
C ASN A 248 -2.17 -1.24 -16.10
N ASN A 249 -1.42 -1.07 -17.18
CA ASN A 249 -1.21 -2.10 -18.18
C ASN A 249 -0.49 -3.33 -17.59
N ALA A 250 0.60 -3.11 -16.85
CA ALA A 250 1.34 -4.18 -16.20
C ALA A 250 0.49 -4.92 -15.16
N ALA A 251 -0.21 -4.17 -14.29
CA ALA A 251 -1.05 -4.73 -13.24
C ALA A 251 -2.22 -5.51 -13.82
N ILE A 252 -3.01 -4.93 -14.73
CA ILE A 252 -4.18 -5.58 -15.33
C ILE A 252 -3.79 -6.86 -16.09
N LYS A 253 -2.69 -6.82 -16.85
CA LYS A 253 -2.17 -7.99 -17.56
C LYS A 253 -1.88 -9.12 -16.58
N PHE A 254 -1.16 -8.83 -15.51
CA PHE A 254 -0.81 -9.83 -14.48
C PHE A 254 -2.04 -10.39 -13.78
N LEU A 255 -2.97 -9.53 -13.35
CA LEU A 255 -4.18 -9.98 -12.64
C LEU A 255 -5.06 -10.89 -13.52
N LYS A 256 -5.22 -10.57 -14.80
CA LYS A 256 -5.98 -11.42 -15.75
C LYS A 256 -5.39 -12.81 -15.89
N GLN A 257 -4.07 -12.95 -15.90
CA GLN A 257 -3.39 -14.25 -15.96
C GLN A 257 -3.69 -15.14 -14.74
N HIS A 258 -4.04 -14.54 -13.59
CA HIS A 258 -4.30 -15.21 -12.33
C HIS A 258 -5.78 -15.19 -11.91
N SER A 259 -6.69 -14.79 -12.81
CA SER A 259 -8.13 -14.75 -12.53
C SER A 259 -8.84 -16.08 -12.82
N ASN A 260 -8.26 -16.95 -13.64
CA ASN A 260 -8.89 -18.22 -14.04
C ASN A 260 -8.90 -19.30 -12.95
N ASN A 261 -8.32 -19.01 -11.77
CA ASN A 261 -8.32 -19.87 -10.58
C ASN A 261 -9.28 -19.37 -9.50
N ALA A 262 -10.25 -18.53 -9.87
CA ALA A 262 -11.21 -17.92 -8.97
C ALA A 262 -12.50 -18.73 -8.89
#